data_156c556abc15123afc37960e826d7eb7
#
_entry.id   156c556abc15123afc37960e826d7eb7
#
_cell.length_a   1.000
_cell.length_b   1.000
_cell.length_c   1.000
_cell.angle_alpha   90.00
_cell.angle_beta   90.00
_cell.angle_gamma   90.00
#
_symmetry.space_group_name_H-M   'P 1'
#
loop_
_entity.id
_entity.type
_entity.pdbx_description
1 polymer ?
#
loop_
_entity_poly.entity_id
_entity_poly.type
_entity_poly.pdbx_seq_one_letter_code
_entity_poly.pdbx_strand_id
1 'polypeptide(L)'
;YPYEKKVVSANSGEVLCEYEYKSNTLLDGVRAGGRIPLIIGRSLTDETREILNLDSSDTFVRPEEAEKNNKGFTLAQKMVGRACGVEGIRPGIYCEPRMSTVGSQDTTGPMTRDELKELACLGFNSDLVMQSFCHTAAYPLPKDIETQHTLPEFIQTRGGVALRPGDGIIHSWLNRMLLPDMVGTGGDSHTRFPIGISFPAGSGLVAFGAALGVMPLDMPESVLV
;
A
#
# COMPACT_ATOMS: atom_id res chain seq x y z
N TYR A 1 -25.44 -3.15 11.92
CA TYR A 1 -24.86 -3.59 13.22
C TYR A 1 -23.60 -4.40 12.99
N PRO A 2 -22.44 -3.71 12.84
CA PRO A 2 -21.20 -4.40 12.49
C PRO A 2 -20.77 -5.47 13.50
N TYR A 3 -20.92 -5.18 14.79
CA TYR A 3 -20.53 -6.12 15.84
C TYR A 3 -21.43 -7.34 15.95
N GLU A 4 -22.71 -7.20 15.57
CA GLU A 4 -23.69 -8.27 15.60
C GLU A 4 -23.76 -9.01 14.26
N LYS A 5 -22.94 -8.60 13.28
CA LYS A 5 -22.84 -9.16 11.93
C LYS A 5 -24.19 -9.27 11.22
N LYS A 6 -25.06 -8.27 11.39
CA LYS A 6 -26.40 -8.26 10.80
C LYS A 6 -26.78 -6.91 10.20
N VAL A 7 -27.63 -6.95 9.20
CA VAL A 7 -28.32 -5.78 8.63
C VAL A 7 -29.77 -5.83 9.06
N VAL A 8 -30.27 -4.73 9.60
CA VAL A 8 -31.63 -4.63 10.15
C VAL A 8 -32.36 -3.51 9.44
N SER A 9 -33.63 -3.72 9.12
CA SER A 9 -34.52 -2.67 8.59
C SER A 9 -34.64 -1.55 9.62
N ALA A 10 -34.37 -0.31 9.25
CA ALA A 10 -34.53 0.85 10.11
C ALA A 10 -36.00 1.11 10.50
N ASN A 11 -36.95 0.67 9.66
CA ASN A 11 -38.38 0.91 9.85
C ASN A 11 -39.07 -0.17 10.68
N SER A 12 -38.77 -1.44 10.43
CA SER A 12 -39.44 -2.58 11.05
C SER A 12 -38.66 -3.25 12.18
N GLY A 13 -37.34 -3.02 12.26
CA GLY A 13 -36.48 -3.76 13.17
C GLY A 13 -36.20 -5.21 12.73
N GLU A 14 -36.71 -5.62 11.58
CA GLU A 14 -36.49 -6.97 11.04
C GLU A 14 -35.08 -7.20 10.56
N VAL A 15 -34.47 -8.35 10.86
CA VAL A 15 -33.15 -8.74 10.34
C VAL A 15 -33.31 -9.10 8.87
N LEU A 16 -32.65 -8.32 8.00
CA LEU A 16 -32.68 -8.50 6.54
C LEU A 16 -31.66 -9.52 6.08
N CYS A 17 -30.48 -9.55 6.68
CA CYS A 17 -29.47 -10.57 6.45
C CYS A 17 -28.45 -10.62 7.60
N GLU A 18 -27.80 -11.76 7.73
CA GLU A 18 -26.60 -11.95 8.54
C GLU A 18 -25.39 -12.15 7.62
N TYR A 19 -24.20 -11.80 8.09
CA TYR A 19 -22.99 -11.90 7.29
C TYR A 19 -21.79 -12.27 8.16
N GLU A 20 -20.75 -12.80 7.53
CA GLU A 20 -19.46 -13.07 8.16
C GLU A 20 -18.39 -12.13 7.59
N TYR A 21 -17.44 -11.74 8.43
CA TYR A 21 -16.28 -10.99 7.97
C TYR A 21 -15.28 -11.91 7.30
N LYS A 22 -14.71 -11.45 6.19
CA LYS A 22 -13.60 -12.13 5.52
C LYS A 22 -12.27 -12.03 6.29
N SER A 23 -12.16 -11.04 7.17
CA SER A 23 -10.97 -10.81 7.98
C SER A 23 -11.37 -10.25 9.34
N ASN A 24 -10.72 -10.72 10.39
CA ASN A 24 -10.96 -10.26 11.77
C ASN A 24 -10.56 -8.78 11.96
N THR A 25 -9.68 -8.25 11.11
CA THR A 25 -9.23 -6.85 11.18
C THR A 25 -10.26 -5.84 10.63
N LEU A 26 -11.32 -6.30 9.97
CA LEU A 26 -12.34 -5.41 9.40
C LEU A 26 -13.08 -4.59 10.46
N LEU A 27 -13.36 -5.17 11.63
CA LEU A 27 -14.01 -4.45 12.72
C LEU A 27 -13.18 -3.28 13.24
N ASP A 28 -11.88 -3.48 13.38
CA ASP A 28 -10.97 -2.42 13.77
C ASP A 28 -10.90 -1.31 12.70
N GLY A 29 -10.97 -1.68 11.40
CA GLY A 29 -11.10 -0.72 10.32
C GLY A 29 -12.36 0.13 10.42
N VAL A 30 -13.51 -0.48 10.77
CA VAL A 30 -14.76 0.24 11.00
C VAL A 30 -14.66 1.17 12.21
N ARG A 31 -14.07 0.70 13.33
CA ARG A 31 -13.87 1.49 14.55
C ARG A 31 -12.96 2.69 14.32
N ALA A 32 -11.91 2.52 13.54
CA ALA A 32 -10.95 3.56 13.21
C ALA A 32 -11.45 4.58 12.17
N GLY A 33 -12.60 4.32 11.53
CA GLY A 33 -13.12 5.16 10.44
C GLY A 33 -12.50 4.85 9.07
N GLY A 34 -11.82 3.71 8.94
CA GLY A 34 -11.22 3.23 7.70
C GLY A 34 -9.91 2.48 7.90
N ARG A 35 -9.45 1.85 6.83
CA ARG A 35 -8.21 1.06 6.85
C ARG A 35 -6.97 1.93 7.07
N ILE A 36 -6.89 3.09 6.45
CA ILE A 36 -5.77 4.03 6.58
C ILE A 36 -5.63 4.54 8.03
N PRO A 37 -6.67 5.12 8.66
CA PRO A 37 -6.60 5.52 10.06
C PRO A 37 -6.23 4.37 11.00
N LEU A 38 -6.71 3.15 10.73
CA LEU A 38 -6.37 1.96 11.53
C LEU A 38 -4.87 1.67 11.50
N ILE A 39 -4.26 1.64 10.31
CA ILE A 39 -2.84 1.30 10.15
C ILE A 39 -1.97 2.38 10.79
N ILE A 40 -2.29 3.66 10.56
CA ILE A 40 -1.57 4.78 11.19
C ILE A 40 -1.67 4.68 12.71
N GLY A 41 -2.86 4.52 13.25
CA GLY A 41 -3.09 4.45 14.70
C GLY A 41 -2.39 3.25 15.34
N ARG A 42 -2.40 2.10 14.67
CA ARG A 42 -1.70 0.90 15.12
C ARG A 42 -0.18 1.10 15.10
N SER A 43 0.37 1.63 14.01
CA SER A 43 1.81 1.91 13.88
C SER A 43 2.29 2.86 14.97
N LEU A 44 1.60 3.98 15.17
CA LEU A 44 1.93 4.94 16.22
C LEU A 44 1.82 4.35 17.63
N THR A 45 0.83 3.47 17.87
CA THR A 45 0.67 2.77 19.13
C THR A 45 1.84 1.83 19.38
N ASP A 46 2.24 1.04 18.39
CA ASP A 46 3.33 0.09 18.49
C ASP A 46 4.67 0.80 18.72
N GLU A 47 4.99 1.80 17.92
CA GLU A 47 6.21 2.61 18.07
C GLU A 47 6.29 3.30 19.45
N THR A 48 5.18 3.88 19.91
CA THR A 48 5.13 4.53 21.23
C THR A 48 5.35 3.53 22.36
N ARG A 49 4.72 2.35 22.27
CA ARG A 49 4.87 1.30 23.29
C ARG A 49 6.28 0.72 23.31
N GLU A 50 6.90 0.56 22.14
CA GLU A 50 8.31 0.14 22.02
C GLU A 50 9.25 1.15 22.69
N ILE A 51 9.10 2.45 22.40
CA ILE A 51 9.90 3.53 23.01
C ILE A 51 9.73 3.53 24.55
N LEU A 52 8.53 3.25 25.03
CA LEU A 52 8.22 3.21 26.46
C LEU A 52 8.55 1.85 27.12
N ASN A 53 9.09 0.88 26.38
CA ASN A 53 9.33 -0.50 26.81
C ASN A 53 8.07 -1.17 27.41
N LEU A 54 6.91 -0.97 26.77
CA LEU A 54 5.65 -1.60 27.11
C LEU A 54 5.36 -2.78 26.18
N ASP A 55 4.64 -3.78 26.67
CA ASP A 55 4.18 -4.90 25.86
C ASP A 55 3.30 -4.44 24.70
N SER A 56 3.17 -5.23 23.63
CA SER A 56 2.29 -4.94 22.51
C SER A 56 0.84 -4.74 22.95
N SER A 57 0.11 -3.85 22.27
CA SER A 57 -1.30 -3.60 22.57
C SER A 57 -2.18 -4.73 22.07
N ASP A 58 -3.17 -5.11 22.85
CA ASP A 58 -4.29 -6.00 22.50
C ASP A 58 -5.53 -5.26 21.97
N THR A 59 -5.46 -3.92 21.90
CA THR A 59 -6.56 -3.07 21.41
C THR A 59 -6.93 -3.34 19.95
N PHE A 60 -5.94 -3.77 19.16
CA PHE A 60 -6.09 -4.07 17.75
C PHE A 60 -5.96 -5.57 17.50
N VAL A 61 -6.85 -6.10 16.65
CA VAL A 61 -6.71 -7.46 16.15
C VAL A 61 -5.47 -7.53 15.24
N ARG A 62 -4.54 -8.41 15.61
CA ARG A 62 -3.36 -8.67 14.77
C ARG A 62 -3.73 -9.60 13.62
N PRO A 63 -3.06 -9.48 12.46
CA PRO A 63 -3.19 -10.47 11.40
C PRO A 63 -2.89 -11.88 11.94
N GLU A 64 -3.66 -12.86 11.49
CA GLU A 64 -3.42 -14.25 11.87
C GLU A 64 -2.06 -14.72 11.33
N GLU A 65 -1.31 -15.45 12.15
CA GLU A 65 -0.11 -16.14 11.68
C GLU A 65 -0.50 -17.20 10.65
N ALA A 66 0.37 -17.39 9.65
CA ALA A 66 0.16 -18.45 8.66
C ALA A 66 0.04 -19.80 9.34
N GLU A 67 -0.96 -20.62 8.94
CA GLU A 67 -1.08 -21.98 9.41
C GLU A 67 0.23 -22.74 9.22
N LYS A 68 0.76 -23.29 10.30
CA LYS A 68 1.92 -24.19 10.27
C LYS A 68 1.48 -25.51 9.66
N ASN A 69 1.65 -25.63 8.35
CA ASN A 69 1.45 -26.91 7.65
C ASN A 69 2.76 -27.32 6.93
N ASN A 70 2.88 -28.61 6.62
CA ASN A 70 4.06 -29.16 5.96
C ASN A 70 4.16 -28.81 4.46
N LYS A 71 3.25 -27.98 3.92
CA LYS A 71 3.31 -27.51 2.53
C LYS A 71 4.27 -26.33 2.43
N GLY A 72 5.23 -26.40 1.54
CA GLY A 72 6.13 -25.29 1.21
C GLY A 72 5.34 -24.04 0.76
N PHE A 73 5.98 -22.88 0.84
CA PHE A 73 5.46 -21.61 0.30
C PHE A 73 5.86 -21.48 -1.17
N THR A 74 5.00 -20.88 -1.98
CA THR A 74 5.37 -20.42 -3.33
C THR A 74 6.37 -19.28 -3.25
N LEU A 75 7.06 -18.98 -4.34
CA LEU A 75 8.02 -17.86 -4.36
C LEU A 75 7.33 -16.53 -4.00
N ALA A 76 6.15 -16.26 -4.55
CA ALA A 76 5.37 -15.06 -4.23
C ALA A 76 5.03 -14.97 -2.73
N GLN A 77 4.58 -16.08 -2.14
CA GLN A 77 4.28 -16.14 -0.70
C GLN A 77 5.51 -15.88 0.18
N LYS A 78 6.69 -16.36 -0.23
CA LYS A 78 7.96 -16.10 0.46
C LYS A 78 8.40 -14.65 0.33
N MET A 79 8.26 -14.06 -0.86
CA MET A 79 8.65 -12.65 -1.09
C MET A 79 7.78 -11.70 -0.28
N VAL A 80 6.46 -11.89 -0.31
CA VAL A 80 5.52 -11.10 0.51
C VAL A 80 5.76 -11.36 2.00
N GLY A 81 5.97 -12.62 2.39
CA GLY A 81 6.31 -12.98 3.77
C GLY A 81 7.56 -12.26 4.27
N ARG A 82 8.65 -12.27 3.49
CA ARG A 82 9.88 -11.54 3.82
C ARG A 82 9.62 -10.04 4.00
N ALA A 83 8.79 -9.44 3.14
CA ALA A 83 8.41 -8.03 3.27
C ALA A 83 7.53 -7.76 4.50
N CYS A 84 6.93 -8.79 5.09
CA CYS A 84 6.20 -8.74 6.37
C CYS A 84 7.05 -9.20 7.58
N GLY A 85 8.33 -9.56 7.39
CA GLY A 85 9.19 -10.07 8.46
C GLY A 85 8.92 -11.51 8.87
N VAL A 86 8.23 -12.30 8.03
CA VAL A 86 7.90 -13.73 8.27
C VAL A 86 8.36 -14.61 7.11
N GLU A 87 8.38 -15.94 7.30
CA GLU A 87 8.86 -16.88 6.27
C GLU A 87 7.99 -16.90 5.02
N GLY A 88 6.68 -16.76 5.16
CA GLY A 88 5.73 -16.73 4.06
C GLY A 88 4.31 -16.43 4.52
N ILE A 89 3.47 -15.98 3.60
CA ILE A 89 2.07 -15.65 3.86
C ILE A 89 1.18 -16.55 2.99
N ARG A 90 0.17 -17.18 3.58
CA ARG A 90 -0.80 -18.01 2.84
C ARG A 90 -1.85 -17.14 2.15
N PRO A 91 -2.45 -17.62 1.04
CA PRO A 91 -3.58 -16.94 0.40
C PRO A 91 -4.73 -16.68 1.38
N GLY A 92 -5.38 -15.52 1.23
CA GLY A 92 -6.50 -15.10 2.06
C GLY A 92 -6.11 -14.47 3.41
N ILE A 93 -4.83 -14.55 3.80
CA ILE A 93 -4.35 -13.91 5.03
C ILE A 93 -4.08 -12.43 4.76
N TYR A 94 -4.63 -11.57 5.61
CA TYR A 94 -4.33 -10.14 5.60
C TYR A 94 -2.89 -9.89 6.03
N CYS A 95 -2.19 -9.02 5.30
CA CYS A 95 -0.81 -8.66 5.59
C CYS A 95 -0.49 -7.22 5.16
N GLU A 96 0.61 -6.69 5.66
CA GLU A 96 1.10 -5.35 5.38
C GLU A 96 2.58 -5.41 4.96
N PRO A 97 2.88 -5.89 3.75
CA PRO A 97 4.26 -5.98 3.29
C PRO A 97 4.89 -4.59 3.13
N ARG A 98 6.15 -4.50 3.50
CA ARG A 98 6.97 -3.31 3.24
C ARG A 98 7.08 -3.07 1.74
N MET A 99 6.80 -1.83 1.34
CA MET A 99 6.97 -1.34 -0.02
C MET A 99 8.35 -0.73 -0.17
N SER A 100 9.30 -1.45 -0.73
CA SER A 100 10.64 -0.92 -0.98
C SER A 100 10.66 0.07 -2.14
N THR A 101 9.75 -0.08 -3.10
CA THR A 101 9.69 0.76 -4.29
C THR A 101 8.27 1.21 -4.57
N VAL A 102 8.10 2.51 -4.79
CA VAL A 102 6.82 3.13 -5.12
C VAL A 102 6.97 3.97 -6.37
N GLY A 103 6.19 3.63 -7.41
CA GLY A 103 6.16 4.35 -8.68
C GLY A 103 4.92 5.23 -8.80
N SER A 104 5.11 6.51 -9.09
CA SER A 104 4.05 7.44 -9.43
C SER A 104 4.27 7.98 -10.84
N GLN A 105 3.21 8.20 -11.58
CA GLN A 105 3.28 8.75 -12.93
C GLN A 105 2.40 10.00 -13.06
N ASP A 106 2.60 10.76 -14.11
CA ASP A 106 2.03 12.10 -14.28
C ASP A 106 0.51 12.17 -14.30
N THR A 107 -0.20 11.15 -14.78
CA THR A 107 -1.66 11.15 -14.82
C THR A 107 -2.30 10.87 -13.45
N THR A 108 -1.58 10.20 -12.55
CA THR A 108 -2.02 9.92 -11.16
C THR A 108 -1.27 10.75 -10.11
N GLY A 109 -0.13 11.33 -10.47
CA GLY A 109 0.74 12.08 -9.57
C GLY A 109 0.08 13.23 -8.83
N PRO A 110 -0.76 14.09 -9.47
CA PRO A 110 -1.50 15.11 -8.76
C PRO A 110 -2.42 14.58 -7.66
N MET A 111 -3.14 13.48 -7.93
CA MET A 111 -3.99 12.81 -6.93
C MET A 111 -3.14 12.21 -5.80
N THR A 112 -2.05 11.53 -6.14
CA THR A 112 -1.10 11.00 -5.15
C THR A 112 -0.53 12.11 -4.27
N ARG A 113 -0.18 13.27 -4.84
CA ARG A 113 0.26 14.45 -4.10
C ARG A 113 -0.80 14.94 -3.11
N ASP A 114 -2.04 15.01 -3.54
CA ASP A 114 -3.12 15.52 -2.69
C ASP A 114 -3.41 14.55 -1.54
N GLU A 115 -3.42 13.25 -1.78
CA GLU A 115 -3.48 12.20 -0.76
C GLU A 115 -2.30 12.26 0.23
N LEU A 116 -1.09 12.50 -0.26
CA LEU A 116 0.09 12.68 0.59
C LEU A 116 0.00 13.92 1.49
N LYS A 117 -0.65 14.99 1.02
CA LYS A 117 -0.94 16.16 1.86
C LYS A 117 -1.97 15.84 2.93
N GLU A 118 -3.03 15.10 2.61
CA GLU A 118 -4.04 14.65 3.57
C GLU A 118 -3.43 13.73 4.65
N LEU A 119 -2.44 12.91 4.28
CA LEU A 119 -1.66 12.10 5.22
C LEU A 119 -0.62 12.90 6.02
N ALA A 120 -0.52 14.21 5.82
CA ALA A 120 0.52 15.07 6.41
C ALA A 120 1.95 14.52 6.19
N CYS A 121 2.19 13.88 5.06
CA CYS A 121 3.47 13.25 4.74
C CYS A 121 4.56 14.31 4.56
N LEU A 122 5.52 14.35 5.46
CA LEU A 122 6.69 15.24 5.41
C LEU A 122 7.92 14.56 4.77
N GLY A 123 7.96 13.23 4.75
CA GLY A 123 9.02 12.43 4.15
C GLY A 123 8.51 11.04 3.81
N PHE A 124 9.14 10.38 2.85
CA PHE A 124 8.80 9.02 2.44
C PHE A 124 9.47 7.97 3.32
N ASN A 125 8.72 6.91 3.65
CA ASN A 125 9.23 5.74 4.38
C ASN A 125 9.56 4.55 3.47
N SER A 126 9.13 4.57 2.20
CA SER A 126 9.62 3.62 1.20
C SER A 126 11.06 3.96 0.78
N ASP A 127 11.87 2.93 0.51
CA ASP A 127 13.30 3.12 0.17
C ASP A 127 13.49 3.90 -1.13
N LEU A 128 12.58 3.74 -2.11
CA LEU A 128 12.57 4.48 -3.36
C LEU A 128 11.14 4.90 -3.74
N VAL A 129 10.88 6.19 -3.78
CA VAL A 129 9.68 6.77 -4.39
C VAL A 129 10.09 7.52 -5.64
N MET A 130 9.54 7.13 -6.78
CA MET A 130 9.89 7.70 -8.08
C MET A 130 8.65 8.25 -8.79
N GLN A 131 8.74 9.50 -9.23
CA GLN A 131 7.75 10.17 -10.07
C GLN A 131 8.25 10.27 -11.51
N SER A 132 7.40 9.92 -12.47
CA SER A 132 7.70 10.09 -13.90
C SER A 132 6.66 10.97 -14.60
N PHE A 133 6.99 11.39 -15.83
CA PHE A 133 6.14 12.20 -16.70
C PHE A 133 6.01 11.54 -18.08
N CYS A 134 5.83 10.22 -18.09
CA CYS A 134 5.87 9.42 -19.31
C CYS A 134 4.60 9.49 -20.19
N HIS A 135 3.47 9.90 -19.65
CA HIS A 135 2.20 9.97 -20.40
C HIS A 135 1.97 11.33 -21.05
N THR A 136 2.50 12.40 -20.48
CA THR A 136 2.27 13.78 -20.92
C THR A 136 3.48 14.44 -21.58
N ALA A 137 4.59 13.68 -21.76
CA ALA A 137 5.85 14.24 -22.27
C ALA A 137 5.76 14.74 -23.72
N ALA A 138 5.05 14.02 -24.58
CA ALA A 138 5.06 14.28 -26.01
C ALA A 138 4.10 15.42 -26.44
N TYR A 139 2.91 15.44 -25.84
CA TYR A 139 1.85 16.41 -26.20
C TYR A 139 1.17 16.95 -24.94
N PRO A 140 1.89 17.73 -24.10
CA PRO A 140 1.34 18.20 -22.85
C PRO A 140 0.27 19.28 -23.07
N LEU A 141 -0.82 19.17 -22.32
CA LEU A 141 -1.78 20.27 -22.15
C LEU A 141 -1.23 21.30 -21.16
N PRO A 142 -1.78 22.53 -21.11
CA PRO A 142 -1.36 23.54 -20.13
C PRO A 142 -1.34 23.03 -18.68
N LYS A 143 -2.32 22.22 -18.29
CA LYS A 143 -2.39 21.58 -16.97
C LYS A 143 -1.25 20.59 -16.74
N ASP A 144 -0.84 19.88 -17.77
CA ASP A 144 0.26 18.91 -17.68
C ASP A 144 1.59 19.65 -17.48
N ILE A 145 1.78 20.77 -18.16
CA ILE A 145 2.95 21.63 -17.98
C ILE A 145 3.04 22.15 -16.54
N GLU A 146 1.92 22.61 -15.97
CA GLU A 146 1.87 23.00 -14.56
C GLU A 146 2.26 21.85 -13.63
N THR A 147 1.75 20.65 -13.89
CA THR A 147 2.10 19.44 -13.13
C THR A 147 3.57 19.11 -13.27
N GLN A 148 4.14 19.18 -14.47
CA GLN A 148 5.55 18.93 -14.74
C GLN A 148 6.49 19.92 -14.02
N HIS A 149 6.02 21.11 -13.72
CA HIS A 149 6.78 22.12 -12.97
C HIS A 149 6.62 22.03 -11.45
N THR A 150 5.44 21.65 -10.97
CA THR A 150 5.12 21.71 -9.52
C THR A 150 5.31 20.40 -8.79
N LEU A 151 5.09 19.27 -9.46
CA LEU A 151 5.16 17.95 -8.84
C LEU A 151 6.60 17.49 -8.49
N PRO A 152 7.65 17.79 -9.28
CA PRO A 152 9.02 17.42 -8.96
C PRO A 152 9.50 17.94 -7.60
N GLU A 153 9.29 19.20 -7.32
CA GLU A 153 9.68 19.81 -6.04
C GLU A 153 8.97 19.13 -4.87
N PHE A 154 7.68 18.88 -5.03
CA PHE A 154 6.89 18.20 -4.00
C PHE A 154 7.45 16.80 -3.66
N ILE A 155 7.86 16.04 -4.67
CA ILE A 155 8.41 14.69 -4.50
C ILE A 155 9.83 14.76 -3.91
N GLN A 156 10.69 15.62 -4.46
CA GLN A 156 12.10 15.74 -4.05
C GLN A 156 12.26 16.25 -2.61
N THR A 157 11.43 17.19 -2.19
CA THR A 157 11.46 17.71 -0.81
C THR A 157 11.07 16.66 0.24
N ARG A 158 10.48 15.53 -0.19
CA ARG A 158 10.11 14.38 0.66
C ARG A 158 11.06 13.20 0.54
N GLY A 159 12.19 13.37 -0.15
CA GLY A 159 13.20 12.33 -0.33
C GLY A 159 12.98 11.41 -1.54
N GLY A 160 12.02 11.74 -2.42
CA GLY A 160 11.78 10.98 -3.64
C GLY A 160 12.59 11.46 -4.84
N VAL A 161 12.54 10.73 -5.92
CA VAL A 161 13.18 11.02 -7.20
C VAL A 161 12.12 11.43 -8.21
N ALA A 162 12.29 12.55 -8.88
CA ALA A 162 11.46 12.98 -9.99
C ALA A 162 12.25 12.95 -11.30
N LEU A 163 11.74 12.19 -12.27
CA LEU A 163 12.24 12.21 -13.65
C LEU A 163 11.77 13.48 -14.37
N ARG A 164 12.42 13.84 -15.44
CA ARG A 164 11.97 14.93 -16.31
C ARG A 164 11.06 14.39 -17.40
N PRO A 165 10.17 15.20 -17.98
CA PRO A 165 9.50 14.85 -19.23
C PRO A 165 10.51 14.46 -20.30
N GLY A 166 10.33 13.26 -20.89
CA GLY A 166 11.25 12.71 -21.89
C GLY A 166 12.37 11.81 -21.35
N ASP A 167 12.59 11.71 -20.06
CA ASP A 167 13.59 10.78 -19.47
C ASP A 167 13.22 9.29 -19.66
N GLY A 168 11.98 9.00 -20.04
CA GLY A 168 11.48 7.67 -20.33
C GLY A 168 10.31 7.24 -19.44
N ILE A 169 9.87 6.01 -19.66
CA ILE A 169 8.73 5.44 -18.94
C ILE A 169 9.13 4.93 -17.55
N ILE A 170 8.21 5.10 -16.60
CA ILE A 170 8.43 4.72 -15.18
C ILE A 170 8.87 3.27 -15.02
N HIS A 171 8.29 2.33 -15.77
CA HIS A 171 8.61 0.91 -15.67
C HIS A 171 10.06 0.60 -16.01
N SER A 172 10.62 1.25 -17.03
CA SER A 172 12.01 1.05 -17.43
C SER A 172 13.00 1.51 -16.33
N TRP A 173 12.64 2.57 -15.62
CA TRP A 173 13.46 3.08 -14.53
C TRP A 173 13.33 2.22 -13.28
N LEU A 174 12.09 1.89 -12.86
CA LEU A 174 11.86 1.04 -11.70
C LEU A 174 12.52 -0.34 -11.85
N ASN A 175 12.42 -0.94 -13.04
CA ASN A 175 13.04 -2.24 -13.31
C ASN A 175 14.59 -2.22 -13.26
N ARG A 176 15.22 -1.07 -13.40
CA ARG A 176 16.67 -0.91 -13.25
C ARG A 176 17.10 -0.62 -11.81
N MET A 177 16.17 -0.09 -11.00
CA MET A 177 16.44 0.32 -9.62
C MET A 177 16.01 -0.74 -8.60
N LEU A 178 15.16 -1.67 -9.02
CA LEU A 178 14.65 -2.72 -8.15
C LEU A 178 15.72 -3.76 -7.84
N LEU A 179 15.82 -4.14 -6.58
CA LEU A 179 16.62 -5.29 -6.15
C LEU A 179 15.78 -6.58 -6.22
N PRO A 180 16.42 -7.74 -6.41
CA PRO A 180 15.74 -9.03 -6.39
C PRO A 180 14.93 -9.24 -5.11
N ASP A 181 13.81 -9.96 -5.22
CA ASP A 181 12.93 -10.32 -4.11
C ASP A 181 12.26 -9.13 -3.38
N MET A 182 12.31 -7.93 -3.94
CA MET A 182 11.64 -6.76 -3.38
C MET A 182 10.16 -6.74 -3.71
N VAL A 183 9.37 -6.07 -2.85
CA VAL A 183 7.95 -5.82 -3.05
C VAL A 183 7.73 -4.33 -3.23
N GLY A 184 6.91 -3.96 -4.21
CA GLY A 184 6.62 -2.57 -4.48
C GLY A 184 5.23 -2.35 -5.08
N THR A 185 4.89 -1.09 -5.28
CA THR A 185 3.61 -0.67 -5.86
C THR A 185 3.80 0.48 -6.85
N GLY A 186 2.78 0.78 -7.61
CA GLY A 186 2.77 1.93 -8.50
C GLY A 186 1.39 2.27 -9.02
N GLY A 187 1.21 3.53 -9.40
CA GLY A 187 -0.05 4.09 -9.89
C GLY A 187 -0.38 3.75 -11.35
N ASP A 188 0.39 2.88 -11.98
CA ASP A 188 0.16 2.45 -13.35
C ASP A 188 -0.22 0.97 -13.41
N SER A 189 -1.24 0.61 -14.19
CA SER A 189 -1.70 -0.76 -14.35
C SER A 189 -0.64 -1.71 -14.93
N HIS A 190 0.38 -1.17 -15.59
CA HIS A 190 1.52 -1.91 -16.12
C HIS A 190 2.72 -1.98 -15.16
N THR A 191 2.55 -1.58 -13.91
CA THR A 191 3.59 -1.74 -12.88
C THR A 191 3.87 -3.23 -12.69
N ARG A 192 4.99 -3.69 -13.24
CA ARG A 192 5.44 -5.09 -13.24
C ARG A 192 6.93 -5.13 -12.96
N PHE A 193 7.33 -5.88 -11.95
CA PHE A 193 8.73 -6.06 -11.59
C PHE A 193 9.18 -7.47 -11.95
N PRO A 194 10.09 -7.62 -12.91
CA PRO A 194 10.47 -8.95 -13.42
C PRO A 194 11.25 -9.81 -12.42
N ILE A 195 11.89 -9.19 -11.44
CA ILE A 195 12.70 -9.88 -10.40
C ILE A 195 12.16 -9.71 -8.99
N GLY A 196 11.00 -9.08 -8.84
CA GLY A 196 10.32 -8.82 -7.60
C GLY A 196 8.81 -9.00 -7.75
N ILE A 197 8.06 -8.49 -6.78
CA ILE A 197 6.60 -8.44 -6.83
C ILE A 197 6.14 -6.99 -6.85
N SER A 198 5.18 -6.70 -7.71
CA SER A 198 4.53 -5.40 -7.78
C SER A 198 3.02 -5.51 -7.76
N PHE A 199 2.41 -4.58 -7.06
CA PHE A 199 0.97 -4.44 -6.96
C PHE A 199 0.58 -3.08 -7.56
N PRO A 200 -0.05 -3.03 -8.75
CA PRO A 200 -0.64 -1.79 -9.24
C PRO A 200 -1.77 -1.35 -8.29
N ALA A 201 -1.79 -0.06 -7.96
CA ALA A 201 -2.73 0.48 -7.00
C ALA A 201 -3.24 1.85 -7.40
N GLY A 202 -4.38 2.26 -6.86
CA GLY A 202 -4.88 3.62 -6.98
C GLY A 202 -4.02 4.64 -6.22
N SER A 203 -4.20 5.92 -6.52
CA SER A 203 -3.41 7.04 -5.97
C SER A 203 -3.34 7.04 -4.43
N GLY A 204 -4.43 6.74 -3.75
CA GLY A 204 -4.48 6.68 -2.29
C GLY A 204 -3.59 5.60 -1.69
N LEU A 205 -3.61 4.37 -2.25
CA LEU A 205 -2.73 3.29 -1.80
C LEU A 205 -1.26 3.53 -2.19
N VAL A 206 -1.01 4.17 -3.33
CA VAL A 206 0.34 4.57 -3.73
C VAL A 206 0.89 5.62 -2.77
N ALA A 207 0.09 6.64 -2.43
CA ALA A 207 0.45 7.66 -1.44
C ALA A 207 0.70 7.04 -0.06
N PHE A 208 -0.17 6.13 0.35
CA PHE A 208 -0.03 5.40 1.60
C PHE A 208 1.25 4.56 1.64
N GLY A 209 1.54 3.81 0.58
CA GLY A 209 2.78 3.05 0.43
C GLY A 209 4.03 3.94 0.51
N ALA A 210 4.00 5.10 -0.14
CA ALA A 210 5.10 6.06 -0.09
C ALA A 210 5.28 6.66 1.32
N ALA A 211 4.19 7.08 1.95
CA ALA A 211 4.21 7.76 3.25
C ALA A 211 4.58 6.82 4.40
N LEU A 212 4.04 5.62 4.44
CA LEU A 212 4.21 4.68 5.55
C LEU A 212 5.17 3.52 5.24
N GLY A 213 5.56 3.35 4.00
CA GLY A 213 6.46 2.27 3.59
C GLY A 213 5.83 0.89 3.60
N VAL A 214 4.51 0.77 3.78
CA VAL A 214 3.77 -0.50 3.77
C VAL A 214 2.50 -0.38 2.94
N MET A 215 1.95 -1.49 2.49
CA MET A 215 0.67 -1.51 1.79
C MET A 215 -0.22 -2.66 2.31
N PRO A 216 -1.47 -2.37 2.72
CA PRO A 216 -2.40 -3.40 3.17
C PRO A 216 -2.88 -4.24 1.99
N LEU A 217 -2.82 -5.56 2.13
CA LEU A 217 -3.37 -6.48 1.14
C LEU A 217 -3.82 -7.80 1.80
N ASP A 218 -4.77 -8.47 1.17
CA ASP A 218 -5.05 -9.87 1.43
C ASP A 218 -4.21 -10.69 0.46
N MET A 219 -3.38 -11.61 0.95
CA MET A 219 -2.46 -12.37 0.10
C MET A 219 -3.24 -13.12 -0.99
N PRO A 220 -2.98 -12.89 -2.28
CA PRO A 220 -3.69 -13.58 -3.35
C PRO A 220 -3.17 -15.01 -3.54
N GLU A 221 -3.97 -15.84 -4.21
CA GLU A 221 -3.52 -17.14 -4.68
C GLU A 221 -2.44 -16.98 -5.76
N SER A 222 -1.43 -17.87 -5.70
CA SER A 222 -0.38 -17.91 -6.73
C SER A 222 -0.82 -18.82 -7.87
N VAL A 223 -0.81 -18.32 -9.09
CA VAL A 223 -1.06 -19.10 -10.31
C VAL A 223 0.25 -19.21 -11.08
N LEU A 224 0.65 -20.44 -11.35
CA LEU A 224 1.80 -20.71 -12.23
C LEU A 224 1.30 -20.73 -13.68
N VAL A 225 1.91 -19.91 -14.52
CA VAL A 225 1.64 -19.81 -15.97
C VAL A 225 2.83 -20.35 -16.75
#